data_7b1592173d7a004cfe7d6a7c67b75a89
#
_entry.id   7b1592173d7a004cfe7d6a7c67b75a89
#
_cell.length_a   1.000
_cell.length_b   1.000
_cell.length_c   1.000
_cell.angle_alpha   90.00
_cell.angle_beta   90.00
_cell.angle_gamma   90.00
#
_symmetry.space_group_name_H-M   'P 1'
#
loop_
_entity.id
_entity.type
_entity.pdbx_description
1 polymer ?
#
loop_
_entity_poly.entity_id
_entity_poly.type
_entity_poly.pdbx_seq_one_letter_code
_entity_poly.pdbx_strand_id
1 'polypeptide(L)'
;MKKITVLGGDSRLTTAAEILRGYGYEVDIPAAPCEDDYRSSDVLLLPIPTTRDGETLAAPNIKKKIYLADIARSTPDSTLILSCNYMFEGKRCIDYGKNDAYCLLNAVPTAEGAIALAIEKTPFTLWGSRALVIGCGRVGRILADRLKALGCRVTVSARKLADFALISAAGYYTAKTAEIKKHLNCDIIFNTVDVKVIEDDDFKKCTASLIVDLSSKGGFNAAAAEENGITAIKAPGLPGKTAPQTAGEILARTVRDILTTNL
;
A
#
# COMPACT_ATOMS: atom_id res chain seq x y z
N MET A 1 -22.48 22.78 -4.95
CA MET A 1 -21.96 21.40 -5.03
C MET A 1 -20.45 21.53 -5.18
N LYS A 2 -19.64 20.75 -4.44
CA LYS A 2 -18.17 20.89 -4.55
C LYS A 2 -17.66 20.19 -5.78
N LYS A 3 -16.76 20.86 -6.49
CA LYS A 3 -16.07 20.32 -7.66
C LYS A 3 -14.76 19.64 -7.25
N ILE A 4 -14.65 18.35 -7.55
CA ILE A 4 -13.46 17.53 -7.33
C ILE A 4 -12.82 17.22 -8.67
N THR A 5 -11.55 17.57 -8.86
CA THR A 5 -10.81 17.15 -10.04
C THR A 5 -9.82 16.06 -9.65
N VAL A 6 -9.94 14.91 -10.30
CA VAL A 6 -9.05 13.75 -10.12
C VAL A 6 -7.94 13.83 -11.17
N LEU A 7 -6.70 13.96 -10.73
CA LEU A 7 -5.55 14.11 -11.61
C LEU A 7 -4.85 12.77 -11.84
N GLY A 8 -5.22 12.08 -12.90
CA GLY A 8 -4.58 10.83 -13.30
C GLY A 8 -4.80 9.67 -12.34
N GLY A 9 -3.81 8.77 -12.26
CA GLY A 9 -3.86 7.60 -11.41
C GLY A 9 -4.26 6.32 -12.13
N ASP A 10 -4.68 5.33 -11.37
CA ASP A 10 -5.12 4.01 -11.87
C ASP A 10 -6.64 3.82 -11.64
N SER A 11 -7.13 2.60 -11.92
CA SER A 11 -8.55 2.24 -11.78
C SER A 11 -9.15 2.51 -10.40
N ARG A 12 -8.35 2.59 -9.33
CA ARG A 12 -8.83 2.98 -7.99
C ARG A 12 -9.40 4.38 -7.97
N LEU A 13 -8.75 5.33 -8.67
CA LEU A 13 -9.19 6.71 -8.73
C LEU A 13 -10.42 6.86 -9.62
N THR A 14 -10.52 6.10 -10.71
CA THR A 14 -11.72 6.06 -11.56
C THR A 14 -12.93 5.55 -10.77
N THR A 15 -12.77 4.44 -10.07
CA THR A 15 -13.82 3.89 -9.19
C THR A 15 -14.21 4.88 -8.08
N ALA A 16 -13.21 5.50 -7.44
CA ALA A 16 -13.48 6.50 -6.41
C ALA A 16 -14.26 7.70 -6.96
N ALA A 17 -13.93 8.17 -8.16
CA ALA A 17 -14.65 9.27 -8.82
C ALA A 17 -16.10 8.94 -9.10
N GLU A 18 -16.40 7.73 -9.59
CA GLU A 18 -17.77 7.27 -9.83
C GLU A 18 -18.60 7.25 -8.54
N ILE A 19 -18.02 6.74 -7.46
CA ILE A 19 -18.67 6.68 -6.15
C ILE A 19 -18.88 8.09 -5.56
N LEU A 20 -17.90 8.99 -5.72
CA LEU A 20 -18.01 10.38 -5.27
C LEU A 20 -19.12 11.13 -6.03
N ARG A 21 -19.32 10.86 -7.32
CA ARG A 21 -20.49 11.36 -8.06
C ARG A 21 -21.80 10.86 -7.44
N GLY A 22 -21.84 9.57 -7.06
CA GLY A 22 -22.98 8.98 -6.33
C GLY A 22 -23.24 9.64 -4.97
N TYR A 23 -22.22 10.22 -4.33
CA TYR A 23 -22.38 11.00 -3.10
C TYR A 23 -22.82 12.45 -3.35
N GLY A 24 -23.01 12.86 -4.59
CA GLY A 24 -23.49 14.20 -4.96
C GLY A 24 -22.36 15.23 -5.16
N TYR A 25 -21.14 14.82 -5.37
CA TYR A 25 -20.05 15.70 -5.79
C TYR A 25 -20.03 15.85 -7.31
N GLU A 26 -19.60 17.01 -7.80
CA GLU A 26 -19.22 17.19 -9.20
C GLU A 26 -17.80 16.69 -9.37
N VAL A 27 -17.57 15.65 -10.20
CA VAL A 27 -16.25 15.02 -10.31
C VAL A 27 -15.79 14.95 -11.75
N ASP A 28 -14.68 15.61 -12.06
CA ASP A 28 -13.99 15.59 -13.34
C ASP A 28 -12.73 14.71 -13.30
N ILE A 29 -12.45 14.03 -14.40
CA ILE A 29 -11.22 13.26 -14.63
C ILE A 29 -10.67 13.70 -15.99
N PRO A 30 -9.91 14.80 -16.06
CA PRO A 30 -9.39 15.29 -17.33
C PRO A 30 -8.35 14.32 -17.91
N ALA A 31 -8.51 13.95 -19.19
CA ALA A 31 -7.55 13.11 -19.91
C ALA A 31 -6.21 13.82 -20.15
N ALA A 32 -6.22 15.14 -20.22
CA ALA A 32 -5.05 16.01 -20.39
C ALA A 32 -5.18 17.23 -19.44
N PRO A 33 -4.89 17.05 -18.14
CA PRO A 33 -5.03 18.12 -17.16
C PRO A 33 -4.24 19.37 -17.53
N CYS A 34 -4.84 20.53 -17.29
CA CYS A 34 -4.25 21.84 -17.52
C CYS A 34 -4.42 22.75 -16.29
N GLU A 35 -3.86 23.95 -16.34
CA GLU A 35 -3.93 24.90 -15.22
C GLU A 35 -5.36 25.31 -14.86
N ASP A 36 -6.27 25.39 -15.85
CA ASP A 36 -7.66 25.74 -15.60
C ASP A 36 -8.40 24.69 -14.79
N ASP A 37 -8.03 23.40 -14.96
CA ASP A 37 -8.55 22.31 -14.12
C ASP A 37 -8.15 22.51 -12.66
N TYR A 38 -6.90 22.97 -12.39
CA TYR A 38 -6.42 23.22 -11.03
C TYR A 38 -7.10 24.44 -10.42
N ARG A 39 -7.29 25.52 -11.23
CA ARG A 39 -7.87 26.79 -10.76
C ARG A 39 -9.37 26.69 -10.48
N SER A 40 -10.09 25.88 -11.24
CA SER A 40 -11.55 25.76 -11.15
C SER A 40 -12.04 24.73 -10.14
N SER A 41 -11.14 24.05 -9.42
CA SER A 41 -11.48 22.97 -8.51
C SER A 41 -11.55 23.43 -7.05
N ASP A 42 -12.54 22.94 -6.32
CA ASP A 42 -12.58 23.06 -4.87
C ASP A 42 -11.63 22.04 -4.20
N VAL A 43 -11.46 20.88 -4.84
CA VAL A 43 -10.63 19.78 -4.37
C VAL A 43 -9.86 19.15 -5.53
N LEU A 44 -8.56 18.95 -5.33
CA LEU A 44 -7.73 18.12 -6.20
C LEU A 44 -7.46 16.77 -5.54
N LEU A 45 -7.88 15.68 -6.17
CA LEU A 45 -7.57 14.32 -5.71
C LEU A 45 -6.42 13.73 -6.55
N LEU A 46 -5.30 13.46 -5.90
CA LEU A 46 -4.06 13.03 -6.55
C LEU A 46 -3.84 11.51 -6.44
N PRO A 47 -2.98 10.92 -7.31
CA PRO A 47 -2.71 9.48 -7.38
C PRO A 47 -2.11 8.85 -6.11
N ILE A 48 -2.07 7.52 -6.10
CA ILE A 48 -1.52 6.66 -5.04
C ILE A 48 -0.30 5.86 -5.56
N PRO A 49 0.93 6.20 -5.18
CA PRO A 49 1.34 7.42 -4.48
C PRO A 49 1.17 8.67 -5.36
N THR A 50 1.21 9.85 -4.77
CA THR A 50 1.16 11.11 -5.54
C THR A 50 2.35 11.24 -6.48
N THR A 51 3.51 10.84 -6.02
CA THR A 51 4.76 10.86 -6.80
C THR A 51 5.63 9.64 -6.49
N ARG A 52 6.56 9.32 -7.39
CA ARG A 52 7.59 8.28 -7.21
C ARG A 52 9.00 8.86 -7.17
N ASP A 53 9.21 10.01 -7.79
CA ASP A 53 10.50 10.71 -7.94
C ASP A 53 10.59 11.99 -7.09
N GLY A 54 9.48 12.43 -6.48
CA GLY A 54 9.37 13.66 -5.72
C GLY A 54 9.12 14.90 -6.58
N GLU A 55 9.12 14.79 -7.91
CA GLU A 55 9.04 15.92 -8.84
C GLU A 55 7.79 15.85 -9.73
N THR A 56 7.43 14.64 -10.19
CA THR A 56 6.34 14.45 -11.14
C THR A 56 5.18 13.65 -10.54
N LEU A 57 3.97 13.93 -11.02
CA LEU A 57 2.76 13.22 -10.65
C LEU A 57 2.83 11.76 -11.14
N ALA A 58 2.52 10.80 -10.28
CA ALA A 58 2.50 9.38 -10.63
C ALA A 58 1.23 9.01 -11.40
N ALA A 59 1.10 9.53 -12.61
CA ALA A 59 -0.06 9.40 -13.48
C ALA A 59 0.30 8.67 -14.79
N PRO A 60 0.48 7.34 -14.79
CA PRO A 60 0.93 6.59 -15.97
C PRO A 60 -0.09 6.60 -17.12
N ASN A 61 -1.34 6.92 -16.84
CA ASN A 61 -2.42 7.06 -17.81
C ASN A 61 -2.43 8.43 -18.53
N ILE A 62 -1.59 9.38 -18.12
CA ILE A 62 -1.46 10.70 -18.74
C ILE A 62 -0.15 10.75 -19.54
N LYS A 63 -0.26 11.07 -20.84
CA LYS A 63 0.91 11.08 -21.75
C LYS A 63 1.91 12.18 -21.41
N LYS A 64 1.42 13.36 -20.99
CA LYS A 64 2.26 14.51 -20.64
C LYS A 64 2.70 14.42 -19.19
N LYS A 65 4.00 14.60 -18.91
CA LYS A 65 4.47 14.74 -17.53
C LYS A 65 3.86 15.98 -16.87
N ILE A 66 3.35 15.80 -15.66
CA ILE A 66 2.81 16.87 -14.83
C ILE A 66 3.78 17.07 -13.67
N TYR A 67 4.34 18.26 -13.55
CA TYR A 67 5.22 18.59 -12.45
C TYR A 67 4.42 19.03 -11.22
N LEU A 68 4.81 18.56 -10.06
CA LEU A 68 4.17 18.93 -8.79
C LEU A 68 4.30 20.44 -8.51
N ALA A 69 5.40 21.05 -8.94
CA ALA A 69 5.62 22.49 -8.87
C ALA A 69 4.58 23.29 -9.67
N ASP A 70 4.14 22.78 -10.84
CA ASP A 70 3.10 23.42 -11.66
C ASP A 70 1.73 23.31 -10.98
N ILE A 71 1.40 22.14 -10.41
CA ILE A 71 0.20 21.97 -9.60
C ILE A 71 0.22 22.98 -8.44
N ALA A 72 1.31 23.06 -7.67
CA ALA A 72 1.43 23.96 -6.54
C ALA A 72 1.27 25.44 -6.94
N ARG A 73 1.90 25.85 -8.04
CA ARG A 73 1.85 27.23 -8.54
C ARG A 73 0.46 27.64 -9.03
N SER A 74 -0.21 26.73 -9.75
CA SER A 74 -1.49 27.04 -10.41
C SER A 74 -2.72 26.78 -9.56
N THR A 75 -2.58 26.05 -8.46
CA THR A 75 -3.70 25.75 -7.54
C THR A 75 -3.93 26.91 -6.57
N PRO A 76 -5.15 27.47 -6.48
CA PRO A 76 -5.52 28.49 -5.50
C PRO A 76 -5.34 27.99 -4.06
N ASP A 77 -5.06 28.92 -3.13
CA ASP A 77 -4.92 28.58 -1.70
C ASP A 77 -6.23 28.12 -1.05
N SER A 78 -7.37 28.47 -1.65
CA SER A 78 -8.69 27.99 -1.24
C SER A 78 -8.94 26.52 -1.59
N THR A 79 -8.27 26.00 -2.60
CA THR A 79 -8.45 24.61 -3.07
C THR A 79 -7.77 23.62 -2.11
N LEU A 80 -8.50 22.57 -1.74
CA LEU A 80 -7.95 21.49 -0.94
C LEU A 80 -7.24 20.44 -1.82
N ILE A 81 -5.97 20.19 -1.58
CA ILE A 81 -5.21 19.14 -2.25
C ILE A 81 -5.23 17.87 -1.38
N LEU A 82 -5.76 16.78 -1.92
CA LEU A 82 -5.71 15.45 -1.32
C LEU A 82 -4.60 14.63 -1.98
N SER A 83 -3.51 14.44 -1.27
CA SER A 83 -2.31 13.73 -1.75
C SER A 83 -2.12 12.40 -1.02
N CYS A 84 -1.23 11.55 -1.52
CA CYS A 84 -0.84 10.30 -0.89
C CYS A 84 0.68 10.20 -0.75
N ASN A 85 1.17 10.18 0.49
CA ASN A 85 2.59 10.14 0.83
C ASN A 85 3.38 11.34 0.27
N TYR A 86 2.74 12.50 0.16
CA TYR A 86 3.35 13.75 -0.26
C TYR A 86 2.61 14.94 0.35
N MET A 87 3.33 16.03 0.62
CA MET A 87 2.76 17.28 1.13
C MET A 87 3.20 18.46 0.26
N PHE A 88 2.25 19.30 -0.12
CA PHE A 88 2.52 20.55 -0.81
C PHE A 88 2.71 21.66 0.23
N GLU A 89 3.96 22.10 0.42
CA GLU A 89 4.28 23.18 1.35
C GLU A 89 3.57 24.49 0.96
N GLY A 90 3.04 25.21 1.94
CA GLY A 90 2.32 26.45 1.74
C GLY A 90 0.93 26.31 1.10
N LYS A 91 0.44 25.09 0.86
CA LYS A 91 -0.89 24.81 0.31
C LYS A 91 -1.80 24.11 1.32
N ARG A 92 -3.12 24.30 1.17
CA ARG A 92 -4.12 23.56 1.92
C ARG A 92 -4.10 22.10 1.43
N CYS A 93 -3.30 21.25 2.09
CA CYS A 93 -3.02 19.89 1.67
C CYS A 93 -3.27 18.90 2.80
N ILE A 94 -3.92 17.77 2.48
CA ILE A 94 -4.10 16.64 3.40
C ILE A 94 -3.51 15.39 2.74
N ASP A 95 -2.57 14.76 3.43
CA ASP A 95 -2.00 13.47 3.04
C ASP A 95 -2.91 12.34 3.54
N TYR A 96 -3.84 11.88 2.67
CA TYR A 96 -4.72 10.77 3.01
C TYR A 96 -3.97 9.43 3.16
N GLY A 97 -2.75 9.32 2.63
CA GLY A 97 -1.88 8.17 2.87
C GLY A 97 -1.44 8.02 4.33
N LYS A 98 -1.58 9.08 5.14
CA LYS A 98 -1.36 9.06 6.60
C LYS A 98 -2.65 8.91 7.40
N ASN A 99 -3.82 8.90 6.77
CA ASN A 99 -5.09 8.65 7.45
C ASN A 99 -5.14 7.20 7.94
N ASP A 100 -5.28 7.01 9.26
CA ASP A 100 -5.21 5.68 9.88
C ASP A 100 -6.34 4.75 9.41
N ALA A 101 -7.56 5.26 9.25
CA ALA A 101 -8.69 4.48 8.78
C ALA A 101 -8.46 4.02 7.32
N TYR A 102 -7.99 4.93 6.46
CA TYR A 102 -7.59 4.59 5.10
C TYR A 102 -6.53 3.48 5.08
N CYS A 103 -5.46 3.66 5.85
CA CYS A 103 -4.34 2.72 5.89
C CYS A 103 -4.75 1.34 6.40
N LEU A 104 -5.63 1.29 7.41
CA LEU A 104 -6.15 0.03 7.95
C LEU A 104 -7.04 -0.69 6.93
N LEU A 105 -7.98 0.02 6.31
CA LEU A 105 -8.87 -0.56 5.30
C LEU A 105 -8.08 -0.99 4.05
N ASN A 106 -7.14 -0.19 3.57
CA ASN A 106 -6.31 -0.49 2.40
C ASN A 106 -5.32 -1.66 2.65
N ALA A 107 -5.04 -2.00 3.91
CA ALA A 107 -4.27 -3.20 4.25
C ALA A 107 -5.02 -4.50 3.94
N VAL A 108 -6.36 -4.48 3.86
CA VAL A 108 -7.19 -5.65 3.51
C VAL A 108 -6.89 -6.13 2.08
N PRO A 109 -7.11 -5.33 1.02
CA PRO A 109 -6.80 -5.76 -0.33
C PRO A 109 -5.29 -5.99 -0.55
N THR A 110 -4.42 -5.35 0.23
CA THR A 110 -2.97 -5.63 0.21
C THR A 110 -2.67 -7.04 0.67
N ALA A 111 -3.24 -7.45 1.81
CA ALA A 111 -3.05 -8.79 2.36
C ALA A 111 -3.63 -9.89 1.46
N GLU A 112 -4.82 -9.66 0.91
CA GLU A 112 -5.44 -10.61 -0.02
C GLU A 112 -4.66 -10.74 -1.32
N GLY A 113 -4.16 -9.64 -1.85
CA GLY A 113 -3.27 -9.68 -3.03
C GLY A 113 -1.96 -10.41 -2.77
N ALA A 114 -1.38 -10.29 -1.57
CA ALA A 114 -0.19 -11.05 -1.19
C ALA A 114 -0.47 -12.55 -1.09
N ILE A 115 -1.63 -12.94 -0.56
CA ILE A 115 -2.07 -14.34 -0.49
C ILE A 115 -2.32 -14.89 -1.89
N ALA A 116 -2.96 -14.13 -2.77
CA ALA A 116 -3.18 -14.54 -4.16
C ALA A 116 -1.86 -14.83 -4.88
N LEU A 117 -0.86 -13.97 -4.71
CA LEU A 117 0.50 -14.21 -5.23
C LEU A 117 1.12 -15.48 -4.65
N ALA A 118 0.96 -15.72 -3.35
CA ALA A 118 1.49 -16.92 -2.72
C ALA A 118 0.84 -18.19 -3.28
N ILE A 119 -0.48 -18.20 -3.46
CA ILE A 119 -1.21 -19.33 -4.05
C ILE A 119 -0.76 -19.57 -5.50
N GLU A 120 -0.59 -18.51 -6.28
CA GLU A 120 -0.19 -18.63 -7.70
C GLU A 120 1.25 -19.11 -7.87
N LYS A 121 2.14 -18.69 -6.98
CA LYS A 121 3.61 -18.85 -7.12
C LYS A 121 4.19 -20.02 -6.33
N THR A 122 3.39 -20.75 -5.58
CA THR A 122 3.86 -21.94 -4.87
C THR A 122 3.18 -23.20 -5.38
N PRO A 123 3.89 -24.34 -5.47
CA PRO A 123 3.31 -25.60 -5.93
C PRO A 123 2.55 -26.36 -4.84
N PHE A 124 2.37 -25.79 -3.66
CA PHE A 124 1.71 -26.39 -2.50
C PHE A 124 0.61 -25.48 -1.95
N THR A 125 -0.27 -26.06 -1.18
CA THR A 125 -1.37 -25.32 -0.52
C THR A 125 -0.83 -24.49 0.64
N LEU A 126 -1.49 -23.36 0.93
CA LEU A 126 -1.18 -22.59 2.12
C LEU A 126 -1.57 -23.32 3.41
N TRP A 127 -2.59 -24.20 3.35
CA TRP A 127 -2.97 -25.04 4.47
C TRP A 127 -1.81 -25.94 4.92
N GLY A 128 -1.46 -25.87 6.20
CA GLY A 128 -0.35 -26.61 6.80
C GLY A 128 1.04 -26.00 6.56
N SER A 129 1.18 -25.02 5.61
CA SER A 129 2.45 -24.35 5.34
C SER A 129 2.90 -23.47 6.51
N ARG A 130 4.22 -23.23 6.58
CA ARG A 130 4.86 -22.34 7.56
C ARG A 130 5.08 -20.97 6.90
N ALA A 131 4.32 -19.96 7.36
CA ALA A 131 4.43 -18.61 6.86
C ALA A 131 5.13 -17.70 7.87
N LEU A 132 6.15 -16.98 7.43
CA LEU A 132 6.82 -15.94 8.22
C LEU A 132 6.33 -14.56 7.73
N VAL A 133 5.66 -13.81 8.61
CA VAL A 133 5.27 -12.42 8.37
C VAL A 133 6.24 -11.50 9.11
N ILE A 134 7.06 -10.77 8.35
CA ILE A 134 8.01 -9.83 8.90
C ILE A 134 7.32 -8.47 9.10
N GLY A 135 7.09 -8.11 10.37
CA GLY A 135 6.40 -6.90 10.80
C GLY A 135 4.99 -7.15 11.34
N CYS A 136 4.66 -6.47 12.45
CA CYS A 136 3.36 -6.51 13.13
C CYS A 136 2.60 -5.19 12.96
N GLY A 137 2.76 -4.54 11.78
CA GLY A 137 2.03 -3.33 11.40
C GLY A 137 0.61 -3.63 10.90
N ARG A 138 -0.03 -2.63 10.28
CA ARG A 138 -1.41 -2.74 9.74
C ARG A 138 -1.55 -3.90 8.75
N VAL A 139 -0.67 -3.97 7.74
CA VAL A 139 -0.67 -5.04 6.74
C VAL A 139 -0.31 -6.38 7.38
N GLY A 140 0.76 -6.43 8.18
CA GLY A 140 1.24 -7.68 8.78
C GLY A 140 0.20 -8.37 9.66
N ARG A 141 -0.57 -7.61 10.45
CA ARG A 141 -1.64 -8.16 11.31
C ARG A 141 -2.78 -8.76 10.49
N ILE A 142 -3.28 -8.03 9.48
CA ILE A 142 -4.37 -8.50 8.62
C ILE A 142 -3.93 -9.71 7.80
N LEU A 143 -2.69 -9.70 7.30
CA LEU A 143 -2.13 -10.81 6.55
C LEU A 143 -1.99 -12.07 7.44
N ALA A 144 -1.46 -11.92 8.65
CA ALA A 144 -1.31 -13.02 9.60
C ALA A 144 -2.65 -13.66 9.94
N ASP A 145 -3.69 -12.85 10.16
CA ASP A 145 -5.05 -13.32 10.45
C ASP A 145 -5.61 -14.17 9.29
N ARG A 146 -5.51 -13.68 8.07
CA ARG A 146 -5.98 -14.40 6.88
C ARG A 146 -5.18 -15.67 6.61
N LEU A 147 -3.85 -15.65 6.76
CA LEU A 147 -3.02 -16.83 6.61
C LEU A 147 -3.38 -17.91 7.65
N LYS A 148 -3.65 -17.50 8.90
CA LYS A 148 -4.11 -18.42 9.94
C LYS A 148 -5.48 -19.03 9.60
N ALA A 149 -6.40 -18.22 9.10
CA ALA A 149 -7.72 -18.70 8.67
C ALA A 149 -7.62 -19.70 7.50
N LEU A 150 -6.60 -19.58 6.64
CA LEU A 150 -6.27 -20.54 5.59
C LEU A 150 -5.52 -21.78 6.10
N GLY A 151 -5.28 -21.89 7.41
CA GLY A 151 -4.64 -23.05 8.03
C GLY A 151 -3.09 -23.01 8.00
N CYS A 152 -2.47 -21.86 7.74
CA CYS A 152 -1.01 -21.72 7.86
C CYS A 152 -0.56 -21.76 9.34
N ARG A 153 0.66 -22.24 9.57
CA ARG A 153 1.42 -22.03 10.80
C ARG A 153 2.14 -20.71 10.71
N VAL A 154 1.56 -19.65 11.31
CA VAL A 154 2.04 -18.28 11.12
C VAL A 154 3.01 -17.89 12.24
N THR A 155 4.20 -17.42 11.84
CA THR A 155 5.15 -16.72 12.71
C THR A 155 5.13 -15.24 12.34
N VAL A 156 4.95 -14.35 13.33
CA VAL A 156 4.96 -12.89 13.10
C VAL A 156 6.16 -12.29 13.83
N SER A 157 6.93 -11.46 13.11
CA SER A 157 8.04 -10.75 13.74
C SER A 157 7.66 -9.36 14.22
N ALA A 158 8.23 -8.96 15.35
CA ALA A 158 8.03 -7.65 15.95
C ALA A 158 9.30 -7.12 16.63
N ARG A 159 9.25 -5.85 17.07
CA ARG A 159 10.31 -5.19 17.82
C ARG A 159 9.88 -4.81 19.25
N LYS A 160 8.58 -4.52 19.44
CA LYS A 160 8.04 -3.99 20.70
C LYS A 160 7.42 -5.10 21.55
N LEU A 161 7.56 -5.02 22.87
CA LEU A 161 6.98 -5.99 23.81
C LEU A 161 5.45 -6.06 23.68
N ALA A 162 4.77 -4.92 23.47
CA ALA A 162 3.32 -4.88 23.27
C ALA A 162 2.88 -5.66 22.03
N ASP A 163 3.69 -5.61 20.95
CA ASP A 163 3.39 -6.38 19.74
C ASP A 163 3.58 -7.89 19.97
N PHE A 164 4.58 -8.31 20.77
CA PHE A 164 4.72 -9.72 21.14
C PHE A 164 3.53 -10.24 21.94
N ALA A 165 3.05 -9.45 22.91
CA ALA A 165 1.85 -9.81 23.66
C ALA A 165 0.63 -9.98 22.74
N LEU A 166 0.44 -9.06 21.79
CA LEU A 166 -0.64 -9.11 20.81
C LEU A 166 -0.51 -10.33 19.90
N ILE A 167 0.69 -10.63 19.37
CA ILE A 167 0.97 -11.79 18.53
C ILE A 167 0.64 -13.09 19.29
N SER A 168 1.09 -13.20 20.55
CA SER A 168 0.82 -14.37 21.38
C SER A 168 -0.67 -14.51 21.71
N ALA A 169 -1.35 -13.42 22.07
CA ALA A 169 -2.79 -13.43 22.37
C ALA A 169 -3.62 -13.82 21.15
N ALA A 170 -3.19 -13.48 19.94
CA ALA A 170 -3.82 -13.91 18.69
C ALA A 170 -3.47 -15.37 18.30
N GLY A 171 -2.61 -16.04 19.07
CA GLY A 171 -2.21 -17.42 18.85
C GLY A 171 -1.30 -17.64 17.64
N TYR A 172 -0.40 -16.69 17.37
CA TYR A 172 0.69 -16.83 16.42
C TYR A 172 2.00 -17.15 17.13
N TYR A 173 2.96 -17.72 16.38
CA TYR A 173 4.34 -17.83 16.86
C TYR A 173 5.02 -16.45 16.78
N THR A 174 5.85 -16.14 17.75
CA THR A 174 6.56 -14.85 17.84
C THR A 174 8.00 -14.97 17.34
N ALA A 175 8.49 -13.94 16.68
CA ALA A 175 9.89 -13.78 16.32
C ALA A 175 10.37 -12.36 16.63
N LYS A 176 11.60 -12.20 17.10
CA LYS A 176 12.24 -10.88 17.19
C LYS A 176 12.77 -10.50 15.81
N THR A 177 12.42 -9.33 15.30
CA THR A 177 12.88 -8.86 13.99
C THR A 177 14.42 -8.83 13.90
N ALA A 178 15.12 -8.48 14.98
CA ALA A 178 16.59 -8.51 15.04
C ALA A 178 17.19 -9.94 14.98
N GLU A 179 16.38 -10.96 15.18
CA GLU A 179 16.80 -12.37 15.16
C GLU A 179 16.16 -13.15 14.02
N ILE A 180 15.68 -12.45 12.96
CA ILE A 180 14.87 -13.02 11.87
C ILE A 180 15.57 -14.21 11.20
N LYS A 181 16.90 -14.20 11.11
CA LYS A 181 17.71 -15.29 10.56
C LYS A 181 17.49 -16.66 11.23
N LYS A 182 17.00 -16.69 12.48
CA LYS A 182 16.64 -17.92 13.18
C LYS A 182 15.31 -18.51 12.73
N HIS A 183 14.51 -17.76 11.95
CA HIS A 183 13.15 -18.10 11.57
C HIS A 183 12.98 -18.30 10.04
N LEU A 184 14.09 -18.34 9.29
CA LEU A 184 14.07 -18.52 7.81
C LEU A 184 13.80 -19.98 7.39
N ASN A 185 13.70 -20.91 8.34
CA ASN A 185 13.23 -22.28 8.09
C ASN A 185 11.70 -22.29 8.03
N CYS A 186 11.15 -21.76 6.95
CA CYS A 186 9.73 -21.66 6.66
C CYS A 186 9.49 -21.90 5.15
N ASP A 187 8.24 -21.93 4.75
CA ASP A 187 7.88 -22.25 3.36
C ASP A 187 7.64 -20.98 2.53
N ILE A 188 7.11 -19.91 3.17
CA ILE A 188 6.84 -18.62 2.54
C ILE A 188 7.22 -17.48 3.50
N ILE A 189 7.79 -16.41 2.96
CA ILE A 189 8.10 -15.18 3.71
C ILE A 189 7.30 -14.02 3.11
N PHE A 190 6.63 -13.24 3.96
CA PHE A 190 6.01 -11.97 3.60
C PHE A 190 6.71 -10.84 4.34
N ASN A 191 7.37 -9.95 3.60
CA ASN A 191 7.98 -8.76 4.20
C ASN A 191 7.02 -7.57 4.16
N THR A 192 6.78 -6.95 5.31
CA THR A 192 5.92 -5.74 5.43
C THR A 192 6.67 -4.54 6.02
N VAL A 193 7.99 -4.61 6.13
CA VAL A 193 8.81 -3.53 6.71
C VAL A 193 9.75 -2.91 5.69
N ASP A 194 9.93 -1.59 5.75
CA ASP A 194 10.70 -0.77 4.79
C ASP A 194 12.21 -0.70 5.11
N VAL A 195 12.71 -1.67 5.87
CA VAL A 195 14.14 -1.75 6.23
C VAL A 195 14.69 -3.12 5.87
N LYS A 196 15.96 -3.20 5.47
CA LYS A 196 16.63 -4.47 5.22
C LYS A 196 16.71 -5.27 6.54
N VAL A 197 16.15 -6.47 6.53
CA VAL A 197 16.07 -7.36 7.71
C VAL A 197 16.60 -8.75 7.44
N ILE A 198 16.81 -9.11 6.17
CA ILE A 198 17.46 -10.36 5.76
C ILE A 198 18.73 -9.96 5.03
N GLU A 199 19.87 -10.40 5.52
CA GLU A 199 21.16 -10.19 4.89
C GLU A 199 21.38 -11.22 3.76
N ASP A 200 22.22 -10.89 2.79
CA ASP A 200 22.42 -11.72 1.59
C ASP A 200 22.92 -13.13 1.97
N ASP A 201 23.79 -13.24 2.96
CA ASP A 201 24.30 -14.54 3.46
C ASP A 201 23.25 -15.37 4.22
N ASP A 202 22.20 -14.76 4.73
CA ASP A 202 21.14 -15.48 5.44
C ASP A 202 20.33 -16.37 4.47
N PHE A 203 20.28 -16.04 3.18
CA PHE A 203 19.58 -16.84 2.18
C PHE A 203 20.18 -18.23 1.98
N LYS A 204 21.47 -18.44 2.25
CA LYS A 204 22.12 -19.76 2.20
C LYS A 204 21.50 -20.79 3.15
N LYS A 205 20.79 -20.32 4.18
CA LYS A 205 20.11 -21.15 5.20
C LYS A 205 18.57 -21.02 5.14
N CYS A 206 18.07 -20.23 4.22
CA CYS A 206 16.63 -20.03 4.04
C CYS A 206 16.05 -21.22 3.27
N THR A 207 14.94 -21.77 3.78
CA THR A 207 14.23 -22.88 3.12
C THR A 207 12.96 -22.42 2.39
N ALA A 208 12.65 -21.13 2.45
CA ALA A 208 11.46 -20.60 1.79
C ALA A 208 11.56 -20.74 0.26
N SER A 209 10.48 -21.17 -0.36
CA SER A 209 10.37 -21.20 -1.82
C SER A 209 9.98 -19.86 -2.40
N LEU A 210 9.33 -19.00 -1.60
CA LEU A 210 8.79 -17.70 -2.02
C LEU A 210 9.00 -16.64 -0.96
N ILE A 211 9.42 -15.45 -1.40
CA ILE A 211 9.38 -14.22 -0.62
C ILE A 211 8.53 -13.19 -1.36
N VAL A 212 7.49 -12.65 -0.70
CA VAL A 212 6.68 -11.55 -1.20
C VAL A 212 7.02 -10.28 -0.43
N ASP A 213 7.59 -9.30 -1.11
CA ASP A 213 7.94 -8.01 -0.51
C ASP A 213 6.82 -6.98 -0.74
N LEU A 214 6.11 -6.64 0.32
CA LEU A 214 5.02 -5.66 0.36
C LEU A 214 5.51 -4.27 0.76
N SER A 215 6.79 -4.14 1.09
CA SER A 215 7.38 -2.86 1.50
C SER A 215 7.54 -1.90 0.33
N SER A 216 7.56 -0.60 0.62
CA SER A 216 7.75 0.43 -0.41
C SER A 216 9.22 0.62 -0.80
N LYS A 217 10.15 0.39 0.14
CA LYS A 217 11.59 0.61 -0.05
C LYS A 217 12.40 -0.65 -0.31
N GLY A 218 11.83 -1.83 -0.03
CA GLY A 218 12.52 -3.12 -0.10
C GLY A 218 13.11 -3.53 1.25
N GLY A 219 12.91 -4.80 1.64
CA GLY A 219 13.36 -5.36 2.92
C GLY A 219 14.51 -6.37 2.78
N PHE A 220 14.94 -6.67 1.57
CA PHE A 220 16.01 -7.62 1.27
C PHE A 220 16.54 -7.45 -0.16
N ASN A 221 17.63 -8.11 -0.48
CA ASN A 221 18.19 -8.16 -1.83
C ASN A 221 17.53 -9.31 -2.63
N ALA A 222 16.69 -8.98 -3.60
CA ALA A 222 15.98 -9.96 -4.40
C ALA A 222 16.92 -10.85 -5.24
N ALA A 223 17.99 -10.27 -5.81
CA ALA A 223 18.96 -11.04 -6.60
C ALA A 223 19.67 -12.09 -5.73
N ALA A 224 20.07 -11.74 -4.50
CA ALA A 224 20.66 -12.70 -3.58
C ALA A 224 19.70 -13.81 -3.15
N ALA A 225 18.40 -13.53 -3.04
CA ALA A 225 17.39 -14.56 -2.81
C ALA A 225 17.28 -15.52 -4.01
N GLU A 226 17.21 -14.98 -5.22
CA GLU A 226 17.10 -15.76 -6.47
C GLU A 226 18.33 -16.62 -6.73
N GLU A 227 19.55 -16.14 -6.45
CA GLU A 227 20.81 -16.90 -6.50
C GLU A 227 20.80 -18.12 -5.57
N ASN A 228 20.00 -18.08 -4.49
CA ASN A 228 19.80 -19.19 -3.57
C ASN A 228 18.53 -20.01 -3.87
N GLY A 229 17.94 -19.87 -5.05
CA GLY A 229 16.81 -20.67 -5.51
C GLY A 229 15.46 -20.25 -4.92
N ILE A 230 15.37 -19.06 -4.33
CA ILE A 230 14.14 -18.54 -3.71
C ILE A 230 13.47 -17.59 -4.69
N THR A 231 12.22 -17.83 -5.04
CA THR A 231 11.45 -16.88 -5.84
C THR A 231 11.20 -15.60 -5.04
N ALA A 232 11.68 -14.45 -5.53
CA ALA A 232 11.57 -13.16 -4.86
C ALA A 232 10.65 -12.20 -5.65
N ILE A 233 9.52 -11.79 -5.07
CA ILE A 233 8.54 -10.94 -5.73
C ILE A 233 8.40 -9.61 -4.99
N LYS A 234 8.74 -8.52 -5.66
CA LYS A 234 8.40 -7.18 -5.22
C LYS A 234 6.97 -6.85 -5.64
N ALA A 235 6.09 -6.64 -4.68
CA ALA A 235 4.65 -6.52 -4.90
C ALA A 235 4.06 -5.15 -4.46
N PRO A 236 4.55 -4.02 -5.02
CA PRO A 236 3.98 -2.72 -4.71
C PRO A 236 2.61 -2.54 -5.37
N GLY A 237 1.72 -1.83 -4.68
CA GLY A 237 0.44 -1.40 -5.25
C GLY A 237 -0.56 -2.52 -5.49
N LEU A 238 -0.49 -3.61 -4.72
CA LEU A 238 -1.42 -4.74 -4.81
C LEU A 238 -2.90 -4.33 -4.80
N PRO A 239 -3.39 -3.40 -3.95
CA PRO A 239 -4.80 -3.02 -3.97
C PRO A 239 -5.31 -2.59 -5.34
N GLY A 240 -4.50 -1.81 -6.09
CA GLY A 240 -4.87 -1.37 -7.43
C GLY A 240 -4.80 -2.47 -8.50
N LYS A 241 -4.05 -3.54 -8.24
CA LYS A 241 -3.86 -4.65 -9.19
C LYS A 241 -4.87 -5.79 -8.97
N THR A 242 -5.17 -6.09 -7.71
CA THR A 242 -5.95 -7.28 -7.34
C THR A 242 -7.39 -6.96 -6.94
N ALA A 243 -7.64 -5.79 -6.35
CA ALA A 243 -8.96 -5.37 -5.89
C ALA A 243 -9.19 -3.87 -6.11
N PRO A 244 -9.11 -3.36 -7.35
CA PRO A 244 -9.21 -1.93 -7.64
C PRO A 244 -10.56 -1.33 -7.24
N GLN A 245 -11.65 -2.10 -7.35
CA GLN A 245 -12.98 -1.67 -6.94
C GLN A 245 -13.00 -1.39 -5.42
N THR A 246 -12.69 -2.37 -4.59
CA THR A 246 -12.67 -2.21 -3.13
C THR A 246 -11.70 -1.09 -2.70
N ALA A 247 -10.53 -1.01 -3.31
CA ALA A 247 -9.57 0.04 -3.00
C ALA A 247 -10.08 1.45 -3.41
N GLY A 248 -10.83 1.55 -4.50
CA GLY A 248 -11.52 2.77 -4.92
C GLY A 248 -12.67 3.16 -3.97
N GLU A 249 -13.45 2.19 -3.49
CA GLU A 249 -14.50 2.40 -2.50
C GLU A 249 -13.92 2.94 -1.18
N ILE A 250 -12.81 2.34 -0.71
CA ILE A 250 -12.10 2.80 0.48
C ILE A 250 -11.61 4.24 0.31
N LEU A 251 -11.04 4.56 -0.86
CA LEU A 251 -10.58 5.91 -1.18
C LEU A 251 -11.75 6.91 -1.19
N ALA A 252 -12.85 6.59 -1.88
CA ALA A 252 -14.02 7.46 -1.97
C ALA A 252 -14.61 7.76 -0.59
N ARG A 253 -14.74 6.74 0.27
CA ARG A 253 -15.16 6.91 1.66
C ARG A 253 -14.22 7.83 2.42
N THR A 254 -12.92 7.63 2.30
CA THR A 254 -11.91 8.46 2.96
C THR A 254 -11.98 9.91 2.51
N VAL A 255 -12.12 10.15 1.20
CA VAL A 255 -12.30 11.50 0.64
C VAL A 255 -13.56 12.15 1.20
N ARG A 256 -14.70 11.46 1.17
CA ARG A 256 -15.96 11.97 1.76
C ARG A 256 -15.79 12.34 3.22
N ASP A 257 -15.20 11.47 4.03
CA ASP A 257 -15.04 11.66 5.46
C ASP A 257 -14.11 12.87 5.75
N ILE A 258 -13.02 13.02 4.99
CA ILE A 258 -12.14 14.20 5.04
C ILE A 258 -12.93 15.47 4.71
N LEU A 259 -13.73 15.45 3.65
CA LEU A 259 -14.50 16.62 3.20
C LEU A 259 -15.61 17.00 4.20
N THR A 260 -16.18 16.03 4.91
CA THR A 260 -17.22 16.26 5.90
C THR A 260 -16.65 16.83 7.21
N THR A 261 -15.40 16.46 7.56
CA THR A 261 -14.78 16.86 8.82
C THR A 261 -14.01 18.19 8.72
N ASN A 262 -13.48 18.52 7.53
CA ASN A 262 -12.57 19.66 7.33
C ASN A 262 -13.18 20.83 6.54
N LEU A 263 -14.46 20.79 6.27
CA LEU A 263 -15.20 21.77 5.52
C LEU A 263 -16.52 22.14 6.15
#